data_c89fe28d576ad45e9db6f5bb94ce52a5
#
_entry.id   c89fe28d576ad45e9db6f5bb94ce52a5
#
_cell.length_a   1.000
_cell.length_b   1.000
_cell.length_c   1.000
_cell.angle_alpha   90.00
_cell.angle_beta   90.00
_cell.angle_gamma   90.00
#
_symmetry.space_group_name_H-M   'P 1'
#
loop_
_entity.id
_entity.type
_entity.pdbx_description
1 polymer ?
#
loop_
_entity_poly.entity_id
_entity_poly.type
_entity_poly.pdbx_seq_one_letter_code
_entity_poly.pdbx_strand_id
1 'polypeptide(L)'
;MKSSLVILYHREPHDEIIKDGKIHYVRKKSPNGIVPTLKSFFADVNQGTWIAWKQVNEAEKDSFEERVNIEGEANYSVRRIPLGDEQVKQFYHITSKEAFWPILHSFPYHFTSETAEWENFKNINRLFAAAACEEAAEDAVIWIHDYNLWLAPQYIRELKPNARIAFFHHTPFPSVDVFNILPWRDEIVESLLCCDIVGFHIPRYSENFVNVARSLKPVKVLKQEACLLYTSPSPRDS
;
A
#
# COMPACT_ATOMS: atom_id res chain seq x y z
N MET A 1 -12.88 5.33 -18.24
CA MET A 1 -13.19 3.87 -18.18
C MET A 1 -12.73 3.35 -16.83
N LYS A 2 -13.38 2.32 -16.29
CA LYS A 2 -12.99 1.67 -15.05
C LYS A 2 -11.84 0.69 -15.28
N SER A 3 -10.96 0.53 -14.31
CA SER A 3 -9.77 -0.31 -14.40
C SER A 3 -10.02 -1.74 -13.93
N SER A 4 -9.48 -2.72 -14.65
CA SER A 4 -9.53 -4.14 -14.27
C SER A 4 -8.48 -4.51 -13.20
N LEU A 5 -7.42 -3.70 -13.08
CA LEU A 5 -6.41 -3.79 -12.03
C LEU A 5 -6.18 -2.42 -11.41
N VAL A 6 -6.32 -2.32 -10.09
CA VAL A 6 -6.02 -1.11 -9.32
C VAL A 6 -4.92 -1.44 -8.32
N ILE A 7 -3.76 -0.81 -8.47
CA ILE A 7 -2.64 -0.97 -7.54
C ILE A 7 -2.59 0.23 -6.60
N LEU A 8 -2.63 -0.04 -5.30
CA LEU A 8 -2.44 0.95 -4.25
C LEU A 8 -1.03 0.80 -3.68
N TYR A 9 -0.21 1.82 -3.85
CA TYR A 9 1.11 1.89 -3.25
C TYR A 9 1.43 3.34 -2.87
N HIS A 10 2.05 3.53 -1.72
CA HIS A 10 2.28 4.88 -1.19
C HIS A 10 3.20 5.76 -2.05
N ARG A 11 3.96 5.20 -3.00
CA ARG A 11 4.88 5.94 -3.88
C ARG A 11 4.37 5.99 -5.31
N GLU A 12 4.61 7.12 -5.96
CA GLU A 12 4.37 7.28 -7.40
C GLU A 12 5.35 6.44 -8.23
N PRO A 13 4.89 5.88 -9.39
CA PRO A 13 5.71 5.04 -10.27
C PRO A 13 6.51 5.83 -11.30
N HIS A 14 6.48 7.14 -11.26
CA HIS A 14 7.07 8.05 -12.25
C HIS A 14 7.95 9.12 -11.58
N ASP A 15 8.73 9.79 -12.40
CA ASP A 15 9.42 11.02 -12.05
C ASP A 15 8.78 12.20 -12.83
N GLU A 16 8.77 13.38 -12.22
CA GLU A 16 8.34 14.61 -12.86
C GLU A 16 9.58 15.35 -13.41
N ILE A 17 9.56 15.74 -14.67
CA ILE A 17 10.58 16.54 -15.28
C ILE A 17 9.97 17.80 -15.92
N ILE A 18 10.65 18.93 -15.82
CA ILE A 18 10.23 20.16 -16.48
C ILE A 18 10.98 20.24 -17.81
N LYS A 19 10.21 20.30 -18.90
CA LYS A 19 10.73 20.49 -20.25
C LYS A 19 9.88 21.53 -20.97
N ASP A 20 10.53 22.54 -21.53
CA ASP A 20 9.88 23.65 -22.23
C ASP A 20 8.79 24.35 -21.38
N GLY A 21 9.03 24.47 -20.07
CA GLY A 21 8.10 25.09 -19.11
C GLY A 21 6.87 24.25 -18.76
N LYS A 22 6.81 22.96 -19.21
CA LYS A 22 5.73 22.02 -18.91
C LYS A 22 6.24 20.85 -18.08
N ILE A 23 5.36 20.32 -17.22
CA ILE A 23 5.64 19.09 -16.46
C ILE A 23 5.40 17.91 -17.38
N HIS A 24 6.36 17.00 -17.44
CA HIS A 24 6.30 15.73 -18.12
C HIS A 24 6.42 14.61 -17.09
N TYR A 25 5.56 13.63 -17.18
CA TYR A 25 5.56 12.45 -16.32
C TYR A 25 6.27 11.31 -17.03
N VAL A 26 7.47 11.00 -16.59
CA VAL A 26 8.34 10.04 -17.25
C VAL A 26 8.56 8.79 -16.40
N ARG A 27 8.87 7.68 -17.05
CA ARG A 27 9.16 6.42 -16.36
C ARG A 27 10.30 6.60 -15.36
N LYS A 28 10.08 6.19 -14.11
CA LYS A 28 11.10 6.20 -13.07
C LYS A 28 12.28 5.31 -13.47
N LYS A 29 13.48 5.88 -13.46
CA LYS A 29 14.74 5.19 -13.76
C LYS A 29 15.25 4.45 -12.52
N SER A 30 14.51 3.48 -12.03
CA SER A 30 15.01 2.57 -11.00
C SER A 30 15.08 1.17 -11.59
N PRO A 31 16.26 0.57 -11.75
CA PRO A 31 16.39 -0.75 -12.35
C PRO A 31 15.85 -1.87 -11.44
N ASN A 32 15.80 -1.62 -10.13
CA ASN A 32 15.42 -2.62 -9.13
C ASN A 32 14.41 -2.05 -8.14
N GLY A 33 13.60 -2.94 -7.55
CA GLY A 33 12.70 -2.62 -6.46
C GLY A 33 11.21 -2.87 -6.75
N ILE A 34 10.37 -2.50 -5.81
CA ILE A 34 8.92 -2.77 -5.82
C ILE A 34 8.24 -2.14 -7.04
N VAL A 35 8.54 -0.88 -7.35
CA VAL A 35 7.86 -0.14 -8.42
C VAL A 35 8.01 -0.78 -9.79
N PRO A 36 9.21 -1.14 -10.30
CA PRO A 36 9.35 -1.84 -11.57
C PRO A 36 8.61 -3.17 -11.62
N THR A 37 8.65 -3.94 -10.53
CA THR A 37 7.94 -5.23 -10.44
C THR A 37 6.44 -5.04 -10.53
N LEU A 38 5.85 -4.10 -9.78
CA LEU A 38 4.42 -3.86 -9.81
C LEU A 38 3.94 -3.33 -11.16
N LYS A 39 4.74 -2.49 -11.82
CA LYS A 39 4.42 -1.98 -13.16
C LYS A 39 4.30 -3.07 -14.20
N SER A 40 5.07 -4.16 -14.08
CA SER A 40 5.03 -5.26 -15.06
C SER A 40 3.66 -5.92 -15.15
N PHE A 41 2.86 -5.92 -14.08
CA PHE A 41 1.51 -6.49 -14.08
C PHE A 41 0.51 -5.70 -14.93
N PHE A 42 0.79 -4.45 -15.25
CA PHE A 42 -0.05 -3.69 -16.18
C PHE A 42 0.11 -4.13 -17.64
N ALA A 43 1.17 -4.88 -17.98
CA ALA A 43 1.33 -5.43 -19.32
C ALA A 43 0.23 -6.44 -19.68
N ASP A 44 -0.35 -7.10 -18.69
CA ASP A 44 -1.35 -8.15 -18.85
C ASP A 44 -2.80 -7.62 -18.79
N VAL A 45 -2.98 -6.31 -18.64
CA VAL A 45 -4.30 -5.68 -18.58
C VAL A 45 -4.46 -4.57 -19.64
N ASN A 46 -5.68 -4.40 -20.11
CA ASN A 46 -5.99 -3.35 -21.09
C ASN A 46 -6.04 -1.96 -20.45
N GLN A 47 -6.45 -1.89 -19.20
CA GLN A 47 -6.56 -0.65 -18.44
C GLN A 47 -6.34 -0.91 -16.96
N GLY A 48 -5.39 -0.19 -16.38
CA GLY A 48 -5.07 -0.21 -14.97
C GLY A 48 -5.00 1.19 -14.37
N THR A 49 -5.03 1.26 -13.04
CA THR A 49 -4.79 2.49 -12.28
C THR A 49 -3.79 2.22 -11.18
N TRP A 50 -2.77 3.05 -11.09
CA TRP A 50 -1.88 3.13 -9.94
C TRP A 50 -2.33 4.28 -9.05
N ILE A 51 -2.55 4.02 -7.76
CA ILE A 51 -2.94 5.05 -6.78
C ILE A 51 -1.79 5.30 -5.82
N ALA A 52 -1.39 6.57 -5.71
CA ALA A 52 -0.33 7.03 -4.81
C ALA A 52 -0.68 8.39 -4.21
N TRP A 53 0.01 8.79 -3.14
CA TRP A 53 -0.11 10.16 -2.66
C TRP A 53 0.97 11.06 -3.26
N LYS A 54 0.65 12.35 -3.35
CA LYS A 54 1.57 13.44 -3.71
C LYS A 54 1.49 14.52 -2.66
N GLN A 55 2.63 14.96 -2.16
CA GLN A 55 2.67 16.14 -1.30
C GLN A 55 2.40 17.38 -2.15
N VAL A 56 1.45 18.18 -1.70
CA VAL A 56 0.99 19.38 -2.41
C VAL A 56 0.89 20.52 -1.39
N ASN A 57 1.65 21.59 -1.64
CA ASN A 57 1.55 22.80 -0.83
C ASN A 57 0.40 23.71 -1.30
N GLU A 58 0.06 24.73 -0.50
CA GLU A 58 -1.06 25.63 -0.83
C GLU A 58 -0.91 26.34 -2.19
N ALA A 59 0.32 26.66 -2.60
CA ALA A 59 0.59 27.36 -3.87
C ALA A 59 0.42 26.42 -5.10
N GLU A 60 0.51 25.12 -4.89
CA GLU A 60 0.41 24.12 -5.96
C GLU A 60 -1.01 23.56 -6.14
N LYS A 61 -1.94 23.85 -5.22
CA LYS A 61 -3.30 23.28 -5.23
C LYS A 61 -4.05 23.52 -6.54
N ASP A 62 -3.98 24.74 -7.07
CA ASP A 62 -4.74 25.11 -8.27
C ASP A 62 -4.17 24.50 -9.56
N SER A 63 -2.87 24.11 -9.54
CA SER A 63 -2.19 23.45 -10.66
C SER A 63 -2.04 21.96 -10.51
N PHE A 64 -2.54 21.38 -9.41
CA PHE A 64 -2.41 19.97 -9.14
C PHE A 64 -3.23 19.11 -10.09
N GLU A 65 -2.56 18.22 -10.81
CA GLU A 65 -3.19 17.23 -11.67
C GLU A 65 -3.43 15.94 -10.88
N GLU A 66 -4.67 15.66 -10.56
CA GLU A 66 -5.08 14.49 -9.80
C GLU A 66 -4.88 13.17 -10.57
N ARG A 67 -4.98 13.23 -11.90
CA ARG A 67 -4.75 12.09 -12.78
C ARG A 67 -3.68 12.43 -13.82
N VAL A 68 -2.66 11.59 -13.91
CA VAL A 68 -1.59 11.76 -14.88
C VAL A 68 -1.36 10.51 -15.69
N ASN A 69 -0.96 10.70 -16.95
CA ASN A 69 -0.52 9.65 -17.84
C ASN A 69 1.01 9.71 -17.96
N ILE A 70 1.65 8.55 -17.92
CA ILE A 70 3.10 8.46 -18.01
C ILE A 70 3.51 8.26 -19.47
N GLU A 71 4.48 9.03 -19.92
CA GLU A 71 5.00 8.91 -21.28
C GLU A 71 5.50 7.49 -21.58
N GLY A 72 4.98 6.90 -22.66
CA GLY A 72 5.32 5.54 -23.08
C GLY A 72 4.63 4.42 -22.31
N GLU A 73 3.67 4.74 -21.40
CA GLU A 73 2.86 3.75 -20.69
C GLU A 73 1.39 3.92 -21.08
N ALA A 74 0.88 3.03 -21.93
CA ALA A 74 -0.49 3.12 -22.45
C ALA A 74 -1.52 2.36 -21.59
N ASN A 75 -1.09 1.36 -20.80
CA ASN A 75 -1.98 0.40 -20.16
C ASN A 75 -2.45 0.84 -18.76
N TYR A 76 -1.90 1.92 -18.22
CA TYR A 76 -2.35 2.44 -16.93
C TYR A 76 -2.18 3.95 -16.81
N SER A 77 -2.96 4.55 -15.92
CA SER A 77 -2.82 5.93 -15.46
C SER A 77 -2.50 5.97 -13.97
N VAL A 78 -2.04 7.12 -13.49
CA VAL A 78 -1.79 7.33 -12.06
C VAL A 78 -2.85 8.28 -11.51
N ARG A 79 -3.53 7.84 -10.46
CA ARG A 79 -4.41 8.64 -9.63
C ARG A 79 -3.62 9.13 -8.43
N ARG A 80 -3.52 10.43 -8.22
CA ARG A 80 -2.76 11.03 -7.13
C ARG A 80 -3.69 11.57 -6.06
N ILE A 81 -3.36 11.30 -4.81
CA ILE A 81 -4.07 11.82 -3.64
C ILE A 81 -3.25 12.98 -3.10
N PRO A 82 -3.78 14.23 -3.16
CA PRO A 82 -3.05 15.37 -2.63
C PRO A 82 -3.04 15.33 -1.10
N LEU A 83 -1.86 15.41 -0.52
CA LEU A 83 -1.67 15.51 0.93
C LEU A 83 -0.87 16.77 1.27
N GLY A 84 -1.34 17.55 2.24
CA GLY A 84 -0.61 18.68 2.76
C GLY A 84 0.58 18.27 3.65
N ASP A 85 1.45 19.22 3.93
CA ASP A 85 2.71 18.98 4.66
C ASP A 85 2.52 18.28 6.01
N GLU A 86 1.55 18.72 6.82
CA GLU A 86 1.29 18.12 8.13
C GLU A 86 0.69 16.71 8.00
N GLN A 87 -0.17 16.48 7.01
CA GLN A 87 -0.70 15.14 6.73
C GLN A 87 0.43 14.16 6.36
N VAL A 88 1.37 14.58 5.50
CA VAL A 88 2.53 13.77 5.11
C VAL A 88 3.45 13.52 6.30
N LYS A 89 3.74 14.54 7.10
CA LYS A 89 4.54 14.42 8.30
C LYS A 89 3.96 13.38 9.27
N GLN A 90 2.67 13.47 9.58
CA GLN A 90 1.99 12.56 10.49
C GLN A 90 1.86 11.14 9.91
N PHE A 91 1.48 11.02 8.64
CA PHE A 91 1.27 9.73 8.00
C PHE A 91 2.57 8.98 7.76
N TYR A 92 3.52 9.66 7.08
CA TYR A 92 4.72 9.00 6.57
C TYR A 92 5.89 9.05 7.54
N HIS A 93 6.21 10.24 8.09
CA HIS A 93 7.39 10.36 8.95
C HIS A 93 7.13 9.83 10.36
N ILE A 94 6.02 10.19 10.99
CA ILE A 94 5.73 9.79 12.35
C ILE A 94 5.11 8.39 12.40
N THR A 95 3.87 8.21 11.90
CA THR A 95 3.19 6.92 12.05
C THR A 95 3.90 5.78 11.33
N SER A 96 4.33 5.99 10.07
CA SER A 96 4.97 4.92 9.31
C SER A 96 6.42 4.66 9.71
N LYS A 97 7.23 5.71 9.97
CA LYS A 97 8.67 5.56 10.21
C LYS A 97 9.04 5.44 11.68
N GLU A 98 8.38 6.17 12.58
CA GLU A 98 8.74 6.16 14.00
C GLU A 98 7.93 5.12 14.77
N ALA A 99 6.64 4.90 14.42
CA ALA A 99 5.83 3.91 15.09
C ALA A 99 5.92 2.51 14.42
N PHE A 100 5.58 2.37 13.14
CA PHE A 100 5.48 1.04 12.53
C PHE A 100 6.82 0.41 12.17
N TRP A 101 7.73 1.18 11.56
CA TRP A 101 9.00 0.64 11.06
C TRP A 101 9.83 -0.09 12.13
N PRO A 102 10.00 0.43 13.36
CA PRO A 102 10.72 -0.29 14.41
C PRO A 102 10.06 -1.62 14.77
N ILE A 103 8.74 -1.66 14.87
CA ILE A 103 7.99 -2.87 15.20
C ILE A 103 8.17 -3.92 14.11
N LEU A 104 8.01 -3.54 12.83
CA LEU A 104 8.17 -4.43 11.69
C LEU A 104 9.57 -5.03 11.60
N HIS A 105 10.60 -4.29 12.00
CA HIS A 105 11.99 -4.75 11.97
C HIS A 105 12.48 -5.33 13.30
N SER A 106 11.56 -5.58 14.26
CA SER A 106 11.88 -6.16 15.57
C SER A 106 12.83 -5.31 16.42
N PHE A 107 12.67 -3.98 16.36
CA PHE A 107 13.36 -3.00 17.21
C PHE A 107 12.41 -2.29 18.15
N PRO A 108 11.68 -3.00 19.05
CA PRO A 108 10.60 -2.42 19.85
C PRO A 108 11.05 -1.29 20.80
N TYR A 109 12.32 -1.25 21.16
CA TYR A 109 12.89 -0.18 22.01
C TYR A 109 13.02 1.17 21.29
N HIS A 110 12.86 1.22 19.97
CA HIS A 110 12.78 2.45 19.18
C HIS A 110 11.34 2.89 18.91
N PHE A 111 10.36 2.10 19.32
CA PHE A 111 8.95 2.40 19.10
C PHE A 111 8.51 3.61 19.90
N THR A 112 7.80 4.53 19.26
CA THR A 112 7.03 5.59 19.89
C THR A 112 5.69 5.78 19.19
N SER A 113 4.65 6.05 19.96
CA SER A 113 3.30 6.34 19.43
C SER A 113 2.71 7.63 20.00
N GLU A 114 3.44 8.30 20.89
CA GLU A 114 2.92 9.46 21.64
C GLU A 114 2.56 10.64 20.72
N THR A 115 3.30 10.81 19.61
CA THR A 115 3.11 11.89 18.65
C THR A 115 2.36 11.45 17.39
N ALA A 116 1.96 10.17 17.29
CA ALA A 116 1.26 9.65 16.14
C ALA A 116 -0.23 9.99 16.16
N GLU A 117 -0.68 10.70 15.14
CA GLU A 117 -2.09 11.05 14.94
C GLU A 117 -2.82 9.92 14.19
N TRP A 118 -3.38 8.97 14.94
CA TRP A 118 -4.05 7.81 14.36
C TRP A 118 -5.22 8.17 13.43
N GLU A 119 -5.98 9.22 13.75
CA GLU A 119 -7.06 9.68 12.88
C GLU A 119 -6.55 10.18 11.51
N ASN A 120 -5.39 10.83 11.46
CA ASN A 120 -4.77 11.20 10.19
C ASN A 120 -4.43 9.95 9.36
N PHE A 121 -3.86 8.91 9.97
CA PHE A 121 -3.57 7.65 9.30
C PHE A 121 -4.83 6.98 8.75
N LYS A 122 -5.91 6.93 9.54
CA LYS A 122 -7.22 6.42 9.10
C LYS A 122 -7.79 7.22 7.94
N ASN A 123 -7.75 8.54 8.03
CA ASN A 123 -8.30 9.42 7.00
C ASN A 123 -7.57 9.25 5.66
N ILE A 124 -6.24 9.14 5.67
CA ILE A 124 -5.47 8.91 4.43
C ILE A 124 -5.81 7.53 3.84
N ASN A 125 -5.91 6.49 4.66
CA ASN A 125 -6.34 5.17 4.19
C ASN A 125 -7.76 5.18 3.61
N ARG A 126 -8.68 6.00 4.16
CA ARG A 126 -10.03 6.22 3.58
C ARG A 126 -9.96 6.89 2.21
N LEU A 127 -9.08 7.88 2.03
CA LEU A 127 -8.88 8.52 0.72
C LEU A 127 -8.38 7.53 -0.33
N PHE A 128 -7.43 6.66 0.03
CA PHE A 128 -6.96 5.59 -0.84
C PHE A 128 -8.07 4.60 -1.19
N ALA A 129 -8.87 4.19 -0.21
CA ALA A 129 -9.98 3.27 -0.41
C ALA A 129 -11.06 3.87 -1.32
N ALA A 130 -11.43 5.14 -1.11
CA ALA A 130 -12.40 5.84 -1.95
C ALA A 130 -11.91 5.93 -3.40
N ALA A 131 -10.67 6.38 -3.61
CA ALA A 131 -10.07 6.44 -4.93
C ALA A 131 -10.01 5.05 -5.61
N ALA A 132 -9.67 3.99 -4.87
CA ALA A 132 -9.67 2.63 -5.40
C ALA A 132 -11.06 2.18 -5.85
N CYS A 133 -12.09 2.45 -5.07
CA CYS A 133 -13.47 2.10 -5.39
C CYS A 133 -14.03 2.91 -6.59
N GLU A 134 -13.57 4.16 -6.74
CA GLU A 134 -13.89 5.00 -7.90
C GLU A 134 -13.25 4.47 -9.19
N GLU A 135 -12.02 3.98 -9.13
CA GLU A 135 -11.25 3.50 -10.30
C GLU A 135 -11.62 2.07 -10.71
N ALA A 136 -11.91 1.21 -9.75
CA ALA A 136 -12.11 -0.21 -9.97
C ALA A 136 -13.40 -0.52 -10.76
N ALA A 137 -13.28 -1.37 -11.80
CA ALA A 137 -14.42 -2.06 -12.41
C ALA A 137 -15.07 -3.02 -11.40
N GLU A 138 -16.21 -3.60 -11.75
CA GLU A 138 -16.94 -4.47 -10.82
C GLU A 138 -16.17 -5.76 -10.48
N ASP A 139 -15.49 -6.32 -11.48
CA ASP A 139 -14.68 -7.53 -11.39
C ASP A 139 -13.17 -7.27 -11.18
N ALA A 140 -12.80 -6.01 -10.95
CA ALA A 140 -11.41 -5.61 -10.79
C ALA A 140 -10.75 -6.27 -9.59
N VAL A 141 -9.44 -6.49 -9.70
CA VAL A 141 -8.58 -6.76 -8.56
C VAL A 141 -8.04 -5.44 -8.01
N ILE A 142 -8.27 -5.20 -6.74
CA ILE A 142 -7.66 -4.10 -5.98
C ILE A 142 -6.49 -4.68 -5.20
N TRP A 143 -5.28 -4.33 -5.60
CA TRP A 143 -4.05 -4.87 -5.02
C TRP A 143 -3.31 -3.82 -4.22
N ILE A 144 -3.29 -4.02 -2.90
CA ILE A 144 -2.76 -3.08 -1.92
C ILE A 144 -1.37 -3.52 -1.50
N HIS A 145 -0.46 -2.56 -1.39
CA HIS A 145 0.92 -2.84 -1.05
C HIS A 145 1.39 -2.08 0.16
N ASP A 146 1.98 -2.86 1.09
CA ASP A 146 2.75 -2.46 2.25
C ASP A 146 1.97 -1.76 3.38
N TYR A 147 2.59 -1.70 4.53
CA TYR A 147 2.03 -1.34 5.84
C TYR A 147 1.46 0.08 5.93
N ASN A 148 1.86 0.98 5.05
CA ASN A 148 1.28 2.32 4.98
C ASN A 148 -0.23 2.31 4.69
N LEU A 149 -0.73 1.23 4.11
CA LEU A 149 -2.12 1.08 3.68
C LEU A 149 -2.85 -0.05 4.43
N TRP A 150 -2.42 -0.35 5.64
CA TRP A 150 -2.99 -1.44 6.45
C TRP A 150 -4.49 -1.33 6.71
N LEU A 151 -5.05 -0.11 6.71
CA LEU A 151 -6.49 0.09 6.96
C LEU A 151 -7.32 0.24 5.68
N ALA A 152 -6.70 0.37 4.52
CA ALA A 152 -7.41 0.49 3.25
C ALA A 152 -8.32 -0.73 2.94
N PRO A 153 -7.95 -1.99 3.24
CA PRO A 153 -8.81 -3.14 2.98
C PRO A 153 -10.18 -3.04 3.62
N GLN A 154 -10.26 -2.67 4.90
CA GLN A 154 -11.53 -2.52 5.61
C GLN A 154 -12.42 -1.47 4.94
N TYR A 155 -11.87 -0.29 4.66
CA TYR A 155 -12.64 0.80 4.04
C TYR A 155 -13.10 0.46 2.62
N ILE A 156 -12.29 -0.30 1.85
CA ILE A 156 -12.71 -0.81 0.55
C ILE A 156 -13.87 -1.80 0.72
N ARG A 157 -13.79 -2.72 1.69
CA ARG A 157 -14.82 -3.71 1.96
C ARG A 157 -16.14 -3.06 2.39
N GLU A 158 -16.09 -1.98 3.17
CA GLU A 158 -17.24 -1.18 3.56
C GLU A 158 -17.90 -0.50 2.36
N LEU A 159 -17.11 0.05 1.42
CA LEU A 159 -17.60 0.75 0.24
C LEU A 159 -18.04 -0.21 -0.88
N LYS A 160 -17.32 -1.31 -1.06
CA LYS A 160 -17.58 -2.37 -2.05
C LYS A 160 -17.52 -3.74 -1.41
N PRO A 161 -18.63 -4.26 -0.86
CA PRO A 161 -18.65 -5.53 -0.13
C PRO A 161 -18.14 -6.75 -0.92
N ASN A 162 -18.27 -6.73 -2.24
CA ASN A 162 -17.86 -7.82 -3.14
C ASN A 162 -16.53 -7.56 -3.86
N ALA A 163 -15.76 -6.52 -3.46
CA ALA A 163 -14.47 -6.24 -4.08
C ALA A 163 -13.50 -7.41 -3.91
N ARG A 164 -12.67 -7.68 -4.93
CA ARG A 164 -11.55 -8.62 -4.86
C ARG A 164 -10.34 -7.87 -4.34
N ILE A 165 -9.97 -8.11 -3.09
CA ILE A 165 -8.92 -7.38 -2.38
C ILE A 165 -7.74 -8.30 -2.15
N ALA A 166 -6.60 -7.98 -2.75
CA ALA A 166 -5.32 -8.60 -2.47
C ALA A 166 -4.43 -7.61 -1.70
N PHE A 167 -3.69 -8.09 -0.72
CA PHE A 167 -2.71 -7.31 0.02
C PHE A 167 -1.35 -8.01 -0.04
N PHE A 168 -0.26 -7.26 -0.26
CA PHE A 168 1.09 -7.79 -0.20
C PHE A 168 1.97 -6.97 0.73
N HIS A 169 2.55 -7.66 1.71
CA HIS A 169 3.42 -7.07 2.71
C HIS A 169 4.88 -7.16 2.28
N HIS A 170 5.49 -6.03 1.93
CA HIS A 170 6.87 -5.98 1.44
C HIS A 170 7.92 -5.96 2.56
N THR A 171 7.51 -5.56 3.75
CA THR A 171 8.37 -5.54 4.94
C THR A 171 8.26 -6.84 5.73
N PRO A 172 9.18 -7.14 6.66
CA PRO A 172 9.00 -8.23 7.62
C PRO A 172 7.67 -8.10 8.37
N PHE A 173 7.04 -9.24 8.69
CA PHE A 173 5.92 -9.25 9.63
C PHE A 173 6.41 -9.86 10.95
N PRO A 174 6.33 -9.13 12.08
CA PRO A 174 6.97 -9.52 13.33
C PRO A 174 6.19 -10.63 14.07
N SER A 175 6.82 -11.18 15.10
CA SER A 175 6.16 -12.14 16.01
C SER A 175 5.03 -11.48 16.81
N VAL A 176 4.19 -12.32 17.43
CA VAL A 176 3.05 -11.89 18.26
C VAL A 176 3.47 -10.90 19.35
N ASP A 177 4.55 -11.22 20.07
CA ASP A 177 4.99 -10.39 21.19
C ASP A 177 5.41 -8.99 20.76
N VAL A 178 6.03 -8.88 19.58
CA VAL A 178 6.47 -7.60 19.03
C VAL A 178 5.29 -6.84 18.40
N PHE A 179 4.44 -7.50 17.62
CA PHE A 179 3.30 -6.83 16.98
C PHE A 179 2.29 -6.29 18.00
N ASN A 180 2.06 -7.03 19.09
CA ASN A 180 1.10 -6.66 20.14
C ASN A 180 1.51 -5.42 20.95
N ILE A 181 2.71 -4.88 20.73
CA ILE A 181 3.11 -3.57 21.28
C ILE A 181 2.31 -2.43 20.62
N LEU A 182 1.87 -2.60 19.35
CA LEU A 182 1.10 -1.59 18.64
C LEU A 182 -0.24 -1.34 19.32
N PRO A 183 -0.58 -0.09 19.70
CA PRO A 183 -1.88 0.24 20.28
C PRO A 183 -3.04 -0.08 19.32
N TRP A 184 -2.81 0.03 18.03
CA TRP A 184 -3.80 -0.12 16.95
C TRP A 184 -3.83 -1.53 16.33
N ARG A 185 -3.22 -2.51 16.97
CA ARG A 185 -3.08 -3.89 16.48
C ARG A 185 -4.41 -4.54 16.10
N ASP A 186 -5.47 -4.26 16.88
CA ASP A 186 -6.80 -4.84 16.64
C ASP A 186 -7.43 -4.31 15.35
N GLU A 187 -7.40 -3.00 15.13
CA GLU A 187 -7.91 -2.36 13.92
C GLU A 187 -7.11 -2.80 12.67
N ILE A 188 -5.79 -2.91 12.80
CA ILE A 188 -4.90 -3.35 11.70
C ILE A 188 -5.23 -4.79 11.30
N VAL A 189 -5.36 -5.70 12.26
CA VAL A 189 -5.67 -7.10 11.98
C VAL A 189 -7.08 -7.25 11.41
N GLU A 190 -8.07 -6.56 11.96
CA GLU A 190 -9.44 -6.54 11.42
C GLU A 190 -9.47 -6.11 9.95
N SER A 191 -8.73 -5.06 9.62
CA SER A 191 -8.64 -4.60 8.24
C SER A 191 -7.98 -5.62 7.32
N LEU A 192 -6.85 -6.21 7.71
CA LEU A 192 -6.17 -7.23 6.91
C LEU A 192 -7.01 -8.50 6.71
N LEU A 193 -7.87 -8.85 7.67
CA LEU A 193 -8.82 -9.95 7.55
C LEU A 193 -9.98 -9.65 6.57
N CYS A 194 -10.14 -8.41 6.11
CA CYS A 194 -11.08 -8.07 5.03
C CYS A 194 -10.54 -8.41 3.63
N CYS A 195 -9.27 -8.78 3.50
CA CYS A 195 -8.67 -9.19 2.24
C CYS A 195 -9.07 -10.61 1.85
N ASP A 196 -9.18 -10.87 0.54
CA ASP A 196 -9.32 -12.22 0.00
C ASP A 196 -7.98 -12.97 0.02
N ILE A 197 -6.88 -12.24 -0.15
CA ILE A 197 -5.50 -12.78 -0.11
C ILE A 197 -4.60 -11.79 0.62
N VAL A 198 -3.77 -12.31 1.55
CA VAL A 198 -2.65 -11.56 2.15
C VAL A 198 -1.36 -12.31 1.88
N GLY A 199 -0.45 -11.67 1.12
CA GLY A 199 0.82 -12.23 0.70
C GLY A 199 2.02 -11.68 1.47
N PHE A 200 3.07 -12.50 1.61
CA PHE A 200 4.33 -12.19 2.28
C PHE A 200 5.50 -12.75 1.50
N HIS A 201 6.71 -12.22 1.71
CA HIS A 201 7.92 -12.69 1.01
C HIS A 201 8.38 -14.09 1.43
N ILE A 202 8.18 -14.48 2.68
CA ILE A 202 8.66 -15.77 3.21
C ILE A 202 7.60 -16.41 4.12
N PRO A 203 7.59 -17.75 4.25
CA PRO A 203 6.62 -18.49 5.06
C PRO A 203 6.56 -18.02 6.52
N ARG A 204 7.69 -17.70 7.14
CA ARG A 204 7.75 -17.21 8.52
C ARG A 204 6.86 -15.98 8.74
N TYR A 205 6.79 -15.05 7.78
CA TYR A 205 5.98 -13.84 7.95
C TYR A 205 4.48 -14.14 7.86
N SER A 206 4.07 -15.09 7.02
CA SER A 206 2.68 -15.55 6.98
C SER A 206 2.31 -16.30 8.26
N GLU A 207 3.19 -17.12 8.81
CA GLU A 207 2.99 -17.79 10.10
C GLU A 207 2.87 -16.78 11.24
N ASN A 208 3.72 -15.76 11.28
CA ASN A 208 3.62 -14.68 12.25
C ASN A 208 2.28 -13.95 12.16
N PHE A 209 1.82 -13.61 10.94
CA PHE A 209 0.52 -12.98 10.74
C PHE A 209 -0.63 -13.85 11.25
N VAL A 210 -0.64 -15.14 10.92
CA VAL A 210 -1.64 -16.10 11.41
C VAL A 210 -1.65 -16.18 12.94
N ASN A 211 -0.46 -16.21 13.56
CA ASN A 211 -0.34 -16.26 15.03
C ASN A 211 -0.82 -14.95 15.69
N VAL A 212 -0.50 -13.79 15.10
CA VAL A 212 -1.02 -12.49 15.55
C VAL A 212 -2.55 -12.47 15.42
N ALA A 213 -3.10 -12.87 14.27
CA ALA A 213 -4.55 -12.90 14.08
C ALA A 213 -5.25 -13.79 15.11
N ARG A 214 -4.68 -14.97 15.40
CA ARG A 214 -5.21 -15.88 16.44
C ARG A 214 -5.14 -15.33 17.86
N SER A 215 -4.13 -14.50 18.16
CA SER A 215 -3.99 -13.90 19.48
C SER A 215 -5.00 -12.79 19.75
N LEU A 216 -5.50 -12.15 18.70
CA LEU A 216 -6.37 -10.98 18.81
C LEU A 216 -7.83 -11.25 18.45
N LYS A 217 -8.09 -12.26 17.58
CA LYS A 217 -9.41 -12.53 17.04
C LYS A 217 -9.73 -14.05 17.08
N PRO A 218 -11.01 -14.43 17.22
CA PRO A 218 -11.43 -15.82 17.20
C PRO A 218 -11.41 -16.39 15.77
N VAL A 219 -10.23 -16.40 15.12
CA VAL A 219 -10.08 -16.91 13.76
C VAL A 219 -9.84 -18.40 13.74
N LYS A 220 -10.49 -19.10 12.80
CA LYS A 220 -10.28 -20.52 12.52
C LYS A 220 -9.42 -20.68 11.28
N VAL A 221 -8.24 -21.27 11.43
CA VAL A 221 -7.36 -21.61 10.30
C VAL A 221 -7.69 -23.02 9.84
N LEU A 222 -8.24 -23.15 8.63
CA LEU A 222 -8.67 -24.44 8.07
C LEU A 222 -7.51 -25.15 7.38
N LYS A 223 -6.64 -24.43 6.67
CA LYS A 223 -5.46 -24.96 5.98
C LYS A 223 -4.42 -23.84 5.86
N GLN A 224 -3.19 -24.18 6.14
CA GLN A 224 -2.07 -23.26 5.96
C GLN A 224 -1.36 -23.63 4.65
N GLU A 225 -1.70 -22.97 3.57
CA GLU A 225 -0.97 -23.05 2.30
C GLU A 225 -0.08 -21.82 2.17
N ALA A 226 1.24 -22.05 2.16
CA ALA A 226 2.18 -21.01 1.74
C ALA A 226 2.17 -20.94 0.22
N CYS A 227 1.53 -19.93 -0.35
CA CYS A 227 1.70 -19.62 -1.75
C CYS A 227 3.02 -18.86 -1.91
N LEU A 228 4.05 -19.53 -2.43
CA LEU A 228 5.28 -18.87 -2.86
C LEU A 228 4.97 -18.13 -4.17
N LEU A 229 4.56 -16.87 -4.06
CA LEU A 229 4.69 -15.96 -5.18
C LEU A 229 6.20 -15.78 -5.45
N TYR A 230 6.59 -16.14 -6.65
CA TYR A 230 7.93 -16.16 -7.21
C TYR A 230 8.87 -15.11 -6.60
N THR A 231 9.87 -15.54 -5.85
CA THR A 231 11.01 -14.72 -5.51
C THR A 231 12.00 -14.82 -6.65
N SER A 232 12.22 -13.75 -7.40
CA SER A 232 13.36 -13.70 -8.31
C SER A 232 14.64 -13.93 -7.51
N PRO A 233 15.59 -14.78 -8.00
CA PRO A 233 16.85 -15.00 -7.30
C PRO A 233 17.56 -13.65 -7.08
N SER A 234 18.03 -13.44 -5.85
CA SER A 234 18.84 -12.27 -5.53
C SER A 234 20.11 -12.29 -6.39
N PRO A 235 20.54 -11.13 -6.96
CA PRO A 235 21.84 -11.06 -7.66
C PRO A 235 23.05 -11.43 -6.80
N ARG A 236 22.86 -11.75 -5.51
CA ARG A 236 23.92 -12.18 -4.60
C ARG A 236 24.11 -13.71 -4.54
N ASP A 237 23.24 -14.47 -5.23
CA ASP A 237 23.27 -15.94 -5.23
C ASP A 237 23.85 -16.51 -6.54
N SER A 238 24.54 -15.66 -7.32
CA SER A 238 25.26 -16.03 -8.55
C SER A 238 26.75 -15.75 -8.45
#